data_e064be1fdaaf849404b58eff286edfd7
#
_entry.id   e064be1fdaaf849404b58eff286edfd7
#
_cell.length_a   1.000
_cell.length_b   1.000
_cell.length_c   1.000
_cell.angle_alpha   90.00
_cell.angle_beta   90.00
_cell.angle_gamma   90.00
#
_symmetry.space_group_name_H-M   'P 1'
#
loop_
_entity.id
_entity.type
_entity.pdbx_description
1 polymer ?
#
loop_
_entity_poly.entity_id
_entity_poly.type
_entity_poly.pdbx_seq_one_letter_code
_entity_poly.pdbx_strand_id
1 'polypeptide(L)'
;MAVKNAMTSDFLHSAYGGESMAHMRYLIWGDTAKKEGFPNIAKLFEAIAYAERVHAGNHFKEIAGDIADATVPAGAVFGTRKTVENLQGAIDGELHEVDQMYPVYLNAAEFQNEAGAKRSFHFALEAEKIHADLFGKAQDAAKEGKDIEFNSVFICPVCGHTILDEAPDQCPVCGTKKEMYKEF
;
A
#
# COMPACT_ATOMS: atom_id res chain seq x y z
N MET A 1 -11.85 8.69 -16.94
CA MET A 1 -11.38 9.87 -17.72
C MET A 1 -10.11 10.33 -17.02
N ALA A 2 -9.08 10.72 -17.77
CA ALA A 2 -7.85 11.23 -17.20
C ALA A 2 -8.11 12.48 -16.33
N VAL A 3 -7.33 12.64 -15.27
CA VAL A 3 -7.34 13.81 -14.40
C VAL A 3 -7.14 15.10 -15.21
N LYS A 4 -7.87 16.16 -14.87
CA LYS A 4 -7.82 17.44 -15.61
C LYS A 4 -7.09 18.54 -14.83
N ASN A 5 -7.16 18.49 -13.51
CA ASN A 5 -6.57 19.51 -12.65
C ASN A 5 -5.11 19.18 -12.33
N ALA A 6 -4.21 20.15 -12.60
CA ALA A 6 -2.77 19.98 -12.43
C ALA A 6 -2.38 19.54 -11.02
N MET A 7 -2.95 20.14 -9.98
CA MET A 7 -2.65 19.78 -8.58
C MET A 7 -3.02 18.34 -8.25
N THR A 8 -4.22 17.88 -8.65
CA THR A 8 -4.60 16.49 -8.45
C THR A 8 -3.73 15.54 -9.28
N SER A 9 -3.33 15.95 -10.49
CA SER A 9 -2.37 15.23 -11.32
C SER A 9 -1.02 15.07 -10.61
N ASP A 10 -0.49 16.14 -10.02
CA ASP A 10 0.77 16.10 -9.27
C ASP A 10 0.67 15.19 -8.05
N PHE A 11 -0.45 15.19 -7.34
CA PHE A 11 -0.70 14.28 -6.23
C PHE A 11 -0.77 12.81 -6.66
N LEU A 12 -1.41 12.52 -7.79
CA LEU A 12 -1.41 11.15 -8.36
C LEU A 12 -0.01 10.69 -8.75
N HIS A 13 0.81 11.56 -9.35
CA HIS A 13 2.20 11.26 -9.67
C HIS A 13 3.02 10.99 -8.40
N SER A 14 2.88 11.85 -7.39
CA SER A 14 3.57 11.68 -6.10
C SER A 14 3.17 10.38 -5.41
N ALA A 15 1.86 10.08 -5.34
CA ALA A 15 1.35 8.82 -4.79
C ALA A 15 1.88 7.61 -5.57
N TYR A 16 1.77 7.62 -6.91
CA TYR A 16 2.33 6.55 -7.75
C TYR A 16 3.82 6.29 -7.46
N GLY A 17 4.61 7.34 -7.28
CA GLY A 17 6.03 7.23 -6.94
C GLY A 17 6.24 6.62 -5.56
N GLY A 18 5.49 7.06 -4.55
CA GLY A 18 5.51 6.53 -3.18
C GLY A 18 5.20 5.03 -3.14
N GLU A 19 4.06 4.64 -3.72
CA GLU A 19 3.63 3.24 -3.79
C GLU A 19 4.59 2.33 -4.56
N SER A 20 5.14 2.84 -5.68
CA SER A 20 6.13 2.09 -6.47
C SER A 20 7.40 1.82 -5.66
N MET A 21 7.84 2.79 -4.85
CA MET A 21 8.99 2.62 -3.95
C MET A 21 8.66 1.72 -2.75
N ALA A 22 7.45 1.83 -2.18
CA ALA A 22 6.98 0.96 -1.11
C ALA A 22 6.91 -0.50 -1.57
N HIS A 23 6.31 -0.75 -2.75
CA HIS A 23 6.29 -2.07 -3.38
C HIS A 23 7.68 -2.71 -3.43
N MET A 24 8.66 -2.02 -3.99
CA MET A 24 10.00 -2.57 -4.13
C MET A 24 10.72 -2.72 -2.78
N ARG A 25 10.55 -1.75 -1.88
CA ARG A 25 11.12 -1.75 -0.55
C ARG A 25 10.61 -2.92 0.29
N TYR A 26 9.31 -3.21 0.26
CA TYR A 26 8.71 -4.33 1.00
C TYR A 26 9.18 -5.69 0.48
N LEU A 27 9.38 -5.87 -0.81
CA LEU A 27 10.00 -7.09 -1.34
C LEU A 27 11.41 -7.29 -0.78
N ILE A 28 12.24 -6.24 -0.75
CA ILE A 28 13.62 -6.29 -0.22
C ILE A 28 13.62 -6.57 1.29
N TRP A 29 12.72 -5.94 2.04
CA TRP A 29 12.61 -6.15 3.49
C TRP A 29 12.02 -7.52 3.84
N GLY A 30 11.11 -8.06 3.01
CA GLY A 30 10.62 -9.43 3.09
C GLY A 30 11.73 -10.47 2.94
N ASP A 31 12.65 -10.25 1.98
CA ASP A 31 13.84 -11.09 1.84
C ASP A 31 14.72 -11.08 3.09
N THR A 32 14.80 -9.94 3.79
CA THR A 32 15.53 -9.83 5.05
C THR A 32 14.83 -10.60 6.16
N ALA A 33 13.52 -10.44 6.32
CA ALA A 33 12.72 -11.16 7.30
C ALA A 33 12.85 -12.69 7.13
N LYS A 34 12.80 -13.16 5.88
CA LYS A 34 13.00 -14.58 5.57
C LYS A 34 14.38 -15.08 6.00
N LYS A 35 15.45 -14.32 5.75
CA LYS A 35 16.82 -14.67 6.16
C LYS A 35 17.00 -14.67 7.68
N GLU A 36 16.27 -13.82 8.39
CA GLU A 36 16.30 -13.73 9.86
C GLU A 36 15.39 -14.77 10.54
N GLY A 37 14.67 -15.60 9.78
CA GLY A 37 13.86 -16.70 10.31
C GLY A 37 12.41 -16.32 10.63
N PHE A 38 11.88 -15.26 9.99
CA PHE A 38 10.49 -14.80 10.11
C PHE A 38 9.72 -15.03 8.79
N PRO A 39 9.37 -16.29 8.44
CA PRO A 39 8.73 -16.59 7.16
C PRO A 39 7.34 -15.98 6.99
N ASN A 40 6.54 -15.82 8.04
CA ASN A 40 5.23 -15.17 7.94
C ASN A 40 5.36 -13.66 7.80
N ILE A 41 6.29 -13.01 8.50
CA ILE A 41 6.59 -11.59 8.27
C ILE A 41 7.06 -11.36 6.83
N ALA A 42 7.89 -12.27 6.29
CA ALA A 42 8.30 -12.19 4.88
C ALA A 42 7.11 -12.30 3.92
N LYS A 43 6.19 -13.25 4.18
CA LYS A 43 4.93 -13.41 3.42
C LYS A 43 4.04 -12.17 3.53
N LEU A 44 3.94 -11.56 4.72
CA LEU A 44 3.18 -10.34 4.93
C LEU A 44 3.74 -9.17 4.10
N PHE A 45 5.07 -8.98 4.10
CA PHE A 45 5.72 -8.00 3.25
C PHE A 45 5.47 -8.25 1.76
N GLU A 46 5.52 -9.50 1.29
CA GLU A 46 5.24 -9.86 -0.10
C GLU A 46 3.79 -9.55 -0.48
N ALA A 47 2.85 -9.90 0.39
CA ALA A 47 1.43 -9.64 0.18
C ALA A 47 1.12 -8.14 0.13
N ILE A 48 1.63 -7.36 1.10
CA ILE A 48 1.42 -5.91 1.12
C ILE A 48 2.15 -5.25 -0.06
N ALA A 49 3.36 -5.70 -0.44
CA ALA A 49 3.99 -5.23 -1.67
C ALA A 49 3.09 -5.40 -2.91
N TYR A 50 2.30 -6.46 -2.98
CA TYR A 50 1.31 -6.59 -4.04
C TYR A 50 0.17 -5.57 -3.90
N ALA A 51 -0.28 -5.23 -2.69
CA ALA A 51 -1.27 -4.16 -2.48
C ALA A 51 -0.74 -2.81 -2.97
N GLU A 52 0.52 -2.45 -2.68
CA GLU A 52 1.15 -1.22 -3.17
C GLU A 52 1.22 -1.17 -4.70
N ARG A 53 1.44 -2.32 -5.35
CA ARG A 53 1.34 -2.40 -6.81
C ARG A 53 -0.08 -2.12 -7.31
N VAL A 54 -1.11 -2.53 -6.57
CA VAL A 54 -2.51 -2.23 -6.90
C VAL A 54 -2.78 -0.74 -6.77
N HIS A 55 -2.31 -0.11 -5.67
CA HIS A 55 -2.43 1.34 -5.45
C HIS A 55 -1.73 2.13 -6.55
N ALA A 56 -0.45 1.86 -6.80
CA ALA A 56 0.30 2.47 -7.89
C ALA A 56 -0.42 2.33 -9.25
N GLY A 57 -0.94 1.14 -9.55
CA GLY A 57 -1.69 0.87 -10.76
C GLY A 57 -2.99 1.67 -10.87
N ASN A 58 -3.68 1.90 -9.76
CA ASN A 58 -4.88 2.72 -9.71
C ASN A 58 -4.56 4.20 -9.93
N HIS A 59 -3.52 4.73 -9.27
CA HIS A 59 -3.07 6.11 -9.49
C HIS A 59 -2.64 6.33 -10.94
N PHE A 60 -1.85 5.40 -11.49
CA PHE A 60 -1.39 5.48 -12.87
C PHE A 60 -2.52 5.51 -13.90
N LYS A 61 -3.61 4.75 -13.70
CA LYS A 61 -4.79 4.77 -14.57
C LYS A 61 -5.50 6.12 -14.59
N GLU A 62 -5.53 6.82 -13.47
CA GLU A 62 -6.18 8.14 -13.37
C GLU A 62 -5.31 9.27 -13.95
N ILE A 63 -3.98 9.09 -13.96
CA ILE A 63 -3.05 10.00 -14.64
C ILE A 63 -3.21 9.88 -16.18
N ALA A 64 -3.71 8.76 -16.69
CA ALA A 64 -3.70 8.37 -18.09
C ALA A 64 -4.06 9.52 -19.06
N GLY A 65 -3.13 9.83 -19.92
CA GLY A 65 -3.18 10.78 -21.04
C GLY A 65 -2.30 10.24 -22.16
N ASP A 66 -1.71 11.13 -22.93
CA ASP A 66 -0.70 10.76 -23.92
C ASP A 66 0.57 10.25 -23.22
N ILE A 67 1.26 9.28 -23.86
CA ILE A 67 2.54 8.79 -23.35
C ILE A 67 3.56 9.93 -23.39
N ALA A 68 4.00 10.36 -22.21
CA ALA A 68 4.94 11.46 -22.05
C ALA A 68 5.85 11.24 -20.83
N ASP A 69 7.02 11.84 -20.85
CA ASP A 69 7.93 11.83 -19.70
C ASP A 69 7.42 12.75 -18.59
N ALA A 70 7.57 12.30 -17.34
CA ALA A 70 7.26 13.10 -16.16
C ALA A 70 8.33 12.93 -15.08
N THR A 71 8.60 13.99 -14.33
CA THR A 71 9.39 13.90 -13.10
C THR A 71 8.44 13.68 -11.93
N VAL A 72 8.68 12.61 -11.14
CA VAL A 72 7.83 12.24 -10.01
C VAL A 72 8.59 12.51 -8.70
N PRO A 73 8.30 13.63 -7.97
CA PRO A 73 8.84 13.84 -6.65
C PRO A 73 8.04 13.03 -5.61
N ALA A 74 8.69 12.07 -4.97
CA ALA A 74 8.15 11.31 -3.85
C ALA A 74 9.24 11.00 -2.82
N GLY A 75 8.90 11.11 -1.54
CA GLY A 75 9.79 10.75 -0.43
C GLY A 75 9.69 9.27 -0.11
N ALA A 76 10.80 8.67 0.35
CA ALA A 76 10.81 7.30 0.86
C ALA A 76 11.93 7.08 1.88
N VAL A 77 11.76 6.06 2.71
CA VAL A 77 12.84 5.52 3.53
C VAL A 77 13.73 4.63 2.66
N PHE A 78 15.04 4.81 2.73
CA PHE A 78 16.02 4.00 2.01
C PHE A 78 16.92 3.22 2.98
N GLY A 79 17.36 2.05 2.53
CA GLY A 79 18.25 1.16 3.25
C GLY A 79 17.53 -0.10 3.76
N THR A 80 18.35 -1.07 4.17
CA THR A 80 17.91 -2.34 4.74
C THR A 80 18.62 -2.54 6.06
N ARG A 81 17.84 -2.85 7.11
CA ARG A 81 18.32 -3.13 8.46
C ARG A 81 17.75 -4.47 8.93
N LYS A 82 17.72 -4.72 10.22
CA LYS A 82 17.05 -5.89 10.79
C LYS A 82 15.53 -5.79 10.61
N THR A 83 14.86 -6.92 10.63
CA THR A 83 13.39 -7.02 10.42
C THR A 83 12.60 -6.06 11.31
N VAL A 84 12.93 -5.94 12.60
CA VAL A 84 12.25 -5.01 13.52
C VAL A 84 12.36 -3.55 13.09
N GLU A 85 13.54 -3.14 12.59
CA GLU A 85 13.77 -1.77 12.13
C GLU A 85 13.13 -1.51 10.76
N ASN A 86 13.12 -2.51 9.88
CA ASN A 86 12.44 -2.44 8.59
C ASN A 86 10.92 -2.32 8.77
N LEU A 87 10.34 -3.07 9.71
CA LEU A 87 8.94 -2.96 10.09
C LEU A 87 8.61 -1.57 10.67
N GLN A 88 9.51 -0.97 11.47
CA GLN A 88 9.30 0.41 11.92
C GLN A 88 9.25 1.38 10.74
N GLY A 89 10.17 1.25 9.79
CA GLY A 89 10.16 2.07 8.58
C GLY A 89 8.91 1.87 7.71
N ALA A 90 8.32 0.66 7.71
CA ALA A 90 7.04 0.40 7.06
C ALA A 90 5.90 1.10 7.81
N ILE A 91 5.77 0.90 9.12
CA ILE A 91 4.76 1.54 9.98
C ILE A 91 4.78 3.07 9.81
N ASP A 92 5.96 3.68 9.87
CA ASP A 92 6.11 5.13 9.74
C ASP A 92 5.66 5.63 8.36
N GLY A 93 5.91 4.84 7.31
CA GLY A 93 5.44 5.11 5.95
C GLY A 93 3.93 5.08 5.85
N GLU A 94 3.30 3.97 6.26
CA GLU A 94 1.84 3.80 6.22
C GLU A 94 1.12 4.89 7.05
N LEU A 95 1.61 5.17 8.27
CA LEU A 95 1.03 6.23 9.11
C LEU A 95 1.18 7.62 8.50
N HIS A 96 2.30 7.92 7.81
CA HIS A 96 2.43 9.17 7.06
C HIS A 96 1.37 9.27 5.96
N GLU A 97 1.08 8.19 5.25
CA GLU A 97 0.06 8.14 4.22
C GLU A 97 -1.34 8.31 4.78
N VAL A 98 -1.63 7.64 5.90
CA VAL A 98 -2.93 7.71 6.59
C VAL A 98 -3.20 9.08 7.21
N ASP A 99 -2.20 9.68 7.87
CA ASP A 99 -2.40 10.87 8.69
C ASP A 99 -2.14 12.18 7.93
N GLN A 100 -1.23 12.16 6.94
CA GLN A 100 -0.73 13.37 6.31
C GLN A 100 -1.02 13.43 4.82
N MET A 101 -0.76 12.36 4.06
CA MET A 101 -0.77 12.40 2.60
C MET A 101 -2.17 12.23 2.01
N TYR A 102 -2.79 11.08 2.19
CA TYR A 102 -4.07 10.76 1.56
C TYR A 102 -5.25 11.62 1.99
N PRO A 103 -5.38 12.07 3.26
CA PRO A 103 -6.45 13.01 3.63
C PRO A 103 -6.39 14.32 2.85
N VAL A 104 -5.18 14.84 2.60
CA VAL A 104 -4.98 16.07 1.80
C VAL A 104 -5.32 15.82 0.33
N TYR A 105 -4.83 14.71 -0.24
CA TYR A 105 -5.05 14.35 -1.64
C TYR A 105 -6.53 14.10 -1.95
N LEU A 106 -7.23 13.40 -1.05
CA LEU A 106 -8.67 13.17 -1.12
C LEU A 106 -9.48 14.46 -1.14
N ASN A 107 -9.19 15.35 -0.18
CA ASN A 107 -9.88 16.63 -0.09
C ASN A 107 -9.65 17.51 -1.34
N ALA A 108 -8.44 17.52 -1.85
CA ALA A 108 -8.11 18.25 -3.09
C ALA A 108 -8.85 17.67 -4.31
N ALA A 109 -8.84 16.33 -4.47
CA ALA A 109 -9.55 15.66 -5.56
C ALA A 109 -11.06 15.89 -5.49
N GLU A 110 -11.64 15.89 -4.28
CA GLU A 110 -13.04 16.22 -4.07
C GLU A 110 -13.36 17.67 -4.43
N PHE A 111 -12.59 18.62 -3.94
CA PHE A 111 -12.72 20.04 -4.25
C PHE A 111 -12.62 20.32 -5.76
N GLN A 112 -11.74 19.59 -6.45
CA GLN A 112 -11.52 19.75 -7.89
C GLN A 112 -12.47 18.90 -8.74
N ASN A 113 -13.40 18.14 -8.14
CA ASN A 113 -14.35 17.25 -8.82
C ASN A 113 -13.66 16.16 -9.67
N GLU A 114 -12.51 15.66 -9.23
CA GLU A 114 -11.75 14.57 -9.84
C GLU A 114 -12.16 13.21 -9.22
N ALA A 115 -13.33 12.71 -9.59
CA ALA A 115 -13.93 11.53 -8.99
C ALA A 115 -13.08 10.25 -9.12
N GLY A 116 -12.31 10.10 -10.20
CA GLY A 116 -11.39 8.99 -10.41
C GLY A 116 -10.23 9.02 -9.41
N ALA A 117 -9.57 10.17 -9.29
CA ALA A 117 -8.49 10.38 -8.33
C ALA A 117 -8.97 10.21 -6.89
N LYS A 118 -10.13 10.80 -6.53
CA LYS A 118 -10.75 10.63 -5.22
C LYS A 118 -10.95 9.15 -4.87
N ARG A 119 -11.48 8.35 -5.81
CA ARG A 119 -11.66 6.91 -5.61
C ARG A 119 -10.31 6.19 -5.43
N SER A 120 -9.31 6.52 -6.23
CA SER A 120 -7.99 5.93 -6.16
C SER A 120 -7.31 6.19 -4.82
N PHE A 121 -7.33 7.44 -4.34
CA PHE A 121 -6.79 7.82 -3.03
C PHE A 121 -7.58 7.19 -1.87
N HIS A 122 -8.92 7.09 -1.99
CA HIS A 122 -9.72 6.43 -0.97
C HIS A 122 -9.39 4.95 -0.83
N PHE A 123 -9.17 4.25 -1.94
CA PHE A 123 -8.81 2.83 -1.93
C PHE A 123 -7.50 2.59 -1.20
N ALA A 124 -6.47 3.37 -1.49
CA ALA A 124 -5.20 3.31 -0.81
C ALA A 124 -5.37 3.64 0.69
N LEU A 125 -5.93 4.80 1.04
CA LEU A 125 -6.12 5.21 2.43
C LEU A 125 -6.77 4.13 3.32
N GLU A 126 -7.79 3.42 2.81
CA GLU A 126 -8.44 2.37 3.59
C GLU A 126 -7.57 1.12 3.75
N ALA A 127 -6.69 0.83 2.79
CA ALA A 127 -5.75 -0.27 2.89
C ALA A 127 -4.56 0.06 3.81
N GLU A 128 -3.99 1.28 3.74
CA GLU A 128 -2.83 1.67 4.55
C GLU A 128 -3.12 1.67 6.05
N LYS A 129 -4.37 1.95 6.46
CA LYS A 129 -4.80 1.78 7.86
C LYS A 129 -4.62 0.33 8.35
N ILE A 130 -4.90 -0.63 7.47
CA ILE A 130 -4.76 -2.06 7.77
C ILE A 130 -3.29 -2.46 7.74
N HIS A 131 -2.53 -1.97 6.77
CA HIS A 131 -1.10 -2.26 6.64
C HIS A 131 -0.33 -1.77 7.86
N ALA A 132 -0.58 -0.54 8.34
CA ALA A 132 0.04 -0.01 9.56
C ALA A 132 -0.23 -0.90 10.79
N ASP A 133 -1.47 -1.37 10.97
CA ASP A 133 -1.84 -2.27 12.07
C ASP A 133 -1.15 -3.64 11.96
N LEU A 134 -1.12 -4.23 10.76
CA LEU A 134 -0.50 -5.54 10.52
C LEU A 134 1.02 -5.49 10.70
N PHE A 135 1.68 -4.45 10.18
CA PHE A 135 3.12 -4.25 10.41
C PHE A 135 3.43 -3.99 11.89
N GLY A 136 2.55 -3.28 12.62
CA GLY A 136 2.67 -3.11 14.07
C GLY A 136 2.65 -4.44 14.83
N LYS A 137 1.67 -5.29 14.54
CA LYS A 137 1.57 -6.64 15.12
C LYS A 137 2.78 -7.52 14.77
N ALA A 138 3.24 -7.46 13.52
CA ALA A 138 4.42 -8.18 13.09
C ALA A 138 5.69 -7.70 13.81
N GLN A 139 5.82 -6.39 14.02
CA GLN A 139 6.95 -5.81 14.74
C GLN A 139 6.98 -6.23 16.20
N ASP A 140 5.82 -6.24 16.86
CA ASP A 140 5.74 -6.65 18.28
C ASP A 140 6.13 -8.12 18.44
N ALA A 141 5.67 -9.00 17.55
CA ALA A 141 6.10 -10.39 17.53
C ALA A 141 7.62 -10.52 17.31
N ALA A 142 8.16 -9.79 16.31
CA ALA A 142 9.59 -9.83 15.99
C ALA A 142 10.48 -9.31 17.13
N LYS A 143 10.04 -8.30 17.91
CA LYS A 143 10.74 -7.82 19.12
C LYS A 143 10.87 -8.90 20.19
N GLU A 144 9.91 -9.81 20.26
CA GLU A 144 9.93 -10.98 21.16
C GLU A 144 10.73 -12.15 20.58
N GLY A 145 11.29 -12.03 19.38
CA GLY A 145 11.97 -13.10 18.66
C GLY A 145 11.00 -14.17 18.12
N LYS A 146 9.74 -13.83 17.94
CA LYS A 146 8.68 -14.69 17.39
C LYS A 146 8.25 -14.20 16.01
N ASP A 147 7.72 -15.10 15.19
CA ASP A 147 7.04 -14.73 13.96
C ASP A 147 5.57 -14.37 14.24
N ILE A 148 4.94 -13.61 13.35
CA ILE A 148 3.49 -13.37 13.40
C ILE A 148 2.75 -14.64 12.97
N GLU A 149 1.60 -14.92 13.58
CA GLU A 149 0.80 -16.11 13.29
C GLU A 149 -0.39 -15.78 12.39
N PHE A 150 -0.48 -16.42 11.25
CA PHE A 150 -1.62 -16.51 10.34
C PHE A 150 -1.41 -17.65 9.34
N ASN A 151 -2.48 -18.09 8.66
CA ASN A 151 -2.40 -19.12 7.62
C ASN A 151 -2.14 -18.51 6.23
N SER A 152 -2.95 -17.53 5.85
CA SER A 152 -2.90 -16.87 4.54
C SER A 152 -3.13 -15.36 4.66
N VAL A 153 -2.66 -14.62 3.67
CA VAL A 153 -2.98 -13.20 3.48
C VAL A 153 -3.76 -13.06 2.18
N PHE A 154 -4.87 -12.35 2.22
CA PHE A 154 -5.72 -12.10 1.05
C PHE A 154 -5.70 -10.63 0.67
N ILE A 155 -5.44 -10.35 -0.61
CA ILE A 155 -5.39 -8.98 -1.16
C ILE A 155 -6.47 -8.80 -2.22
N CYS A 156 -7.28 -7.77 -2.08
CA CYS A 156 -8.22 -7.36 -3.12
C CYS A 156 -7.47 -6.77 -4.33
N PRO A 157 -7.58 -7.36 -5.54
CA PRO A 157 -6.82 -6.90 -6.70
C PRO A 157 -7.35 -5.59 -7.30
N VAL A 158 -8.44 -5.06 -6.74
CA VAL A 158 -9.07 -3.82 -7.20
C VAL A 158 -8.66 -2.62 -6.34
N CYS A 159 -8.64 -2.78 -5.01
CA CYS A 159 -8.40 -1.66 -4.09
C CYS A 159 -7.23 -1.86 -3.11
N GLY A 160 -6.56 -3.02 -3.10
CA GLY A 160 -5.48 -3.29 -2.16
C GLY A 160 -5.92 -3.73 -0.76
N HIS A 161 -7.24 -3.73 -0.43
CA HIS A 161 -7.72 -4.19 0.87
C HIS A 161 -7.09 -5.53 1.26
N THR A 162 -6.51 -5.56 2.45
CA THR A 162 -5.73 -6.68 2.99
C THR A 162 -6.44 -7.31 4.18
N ILE A 163 -6.47 -8.64 4.24
CA ILE A 163 -7.05 -9.36 5.37
C ILE A 163 -6.31 -10.69 5.57
N LEU A 164 -6.20 -11.13 6.84
CA LEU A 164 -5.61 -12.42 7.20
C LEU A 164 -6.66 -13.52 7.24
N ASP A 165 -6.23 -14.73 6.96
CA ASP A 165 -6.91 -16.02 7.12
C ASP A 165 -8.14 -16.26 6.24
N GLU A 166 -9.05 -15.31 6.08
CA GLU A 166 -10.25 -15.50 5.27
C GLU A 166 -10.69 -14.22 4.54
N ALA A 167 -10.85 -14.31 3.22
CA ALA A 167 -11.39 -13.21 2.43
C ALA A 167 -12.92 -13.06 2.67
N PRO A 168 -13.45 -11.83 2.79
CA PRO A 168 -14.88 -11.60 2.96
C PRO A 168 -15.64 -11.89 1.65
N ASP A 169 -16.94 -12.22 1.74
CA ASP A 169 -17.79 -12.46 0.56
C ASP A 169 -17.77 -11.30 -0.43
N GLN A 170 -17.68 -10.08 0.09
CA GLN A 170 -17.48 -8.86 -0.68
C GLN A 170 -16.48 -7.94 0.02
N CYS A 171 -15.58 -7.34 -0.75
CA CYS A 171 -14.64 -6.37 -0.25
C CYS A 171 -15.37 -5.18 0.41
N PRO A 172 -15.08 -4.85 1.67
CA PRO A 172 -15.77 -3.77 2.38
C PRO A 172 -15.46 -2.37 1.80
N VAL A 173 -14.39 -2.25 1.02
CA VAL A 173 -13.95 -0.98 0.43
C VAL A 173 -14.51 -0.78 -0.98
N CYS A 174 -14.43 -1.79 -1.85
CA CYS A 174 -14.78 -1.63 -3.27
C CYS A 174 -15.89 -2.57 -3.77
N GLY A 175 -16.41 -3.48 -2.93
CA GLY A 175 -17.46 -4.43 -3.30
C GLY A 175 -17.02 -5.61 -4.17
N THR A 176 -15.72 -5.78 -4.43
CA THR A 176 -15.18 -6.92 -5.19
C THR A 176 -15.52 -8.23 -4.49
N LYS A 177 -15.89 -9.25 -5.26
CA LYS A 177 -16.27 -10.56 -4.73
C LYS A 177 -15.06 -11.35 -4.20
N LYS A 178 -15.31 -12.25 -3.22
CA LYS A 178 -14.33 -13.12 -2.57
C LYS A 178 -13.42 -13.86 -3.56
N GLU A 179 -13.99 -14.40 -4.62
CA GLU A 179 -13.26 -15.22 -5.61
C GLU A 179 -12.18 -14.45 -6.37
N MET A 180 -12.20 -13.11 -6.30
CA MET A 180 -11.22 -12.26 -6.95
C MET A 180 -9.99 -11.99 -6.08
N TYR A 181 -10.07 -12.24 -4.76
CA TYR A 181 -8.94 -11.99 -3.87
C TYR A 181 -7.76 -12.87 -4.23
N LYS A 182 -6.57 -12.29 -4.22
CA LYS A 182 -5.32 -13.02 -4.37
C LYS A 182 -4.87 -13.51 -3.00
N GLU A 183 -4.61 -14.80 -2.89
CA GLU A 183 -4.06 -15.46 -1.70
C GLU A 183 -2.53 -15.53 -1.78
N PHE A 184 -1.89 -15.33 -0.62
CA PHE A 184 -0.45 -15.47 -0.38
C PHE A 184 -0.16 -16.44 0.76
#